data_2e3ea5a1d6fffe2eac5305d8b74ad0c7
#
_entry.id   2e3ea5a1d6fffe2eac5305d8b74ad0c7
#
_cell.length_a   1.000
_cell.length_b   1.000
_cell.length_c   1.000
_cell.angle_alpha   90.00
_cell.angle_beta   90.00
_cell.angle_gamma   90.00
#
_symmetry.space_group_name_H-M   'P 1'
#
loop_
_entity.id
_entity.type
_entity.pdbx_description
1 polymer ?
#
loop_
_entity_poly.entity_id
_entity_poly.type
_entity_poly.pdbx_seq_one_letter_code
_entity_poly.pdbx_strand_id
1 'polypeptide(L)'
;PEFNSVFLNVTSLLLLLVGISILVSAVSSFKEYKTTINPIKIENASSLVTAKSFSFSRNPMYLAMLIILMSLSFKFNIIGGLFILPLFVLFITKFQIVPEEVAMEKIFKDEFIKYKATTRRWI
;
A
#
# COMPACT_ATOMS: atom_id res chain seq x y z
N PRO A 1 -25.60 10.43 0.41
CA PRO A 1 -26.17 10.49 1.74
C PRO A 1 -25.09 10.43 2.81
N GLU A 2 -25.35 11.13 3.85
CA GLU A 2 -24.47 11.24 4.96
C GLU A 2 -24.91 10.29 6.07
N PHE A 3 -24.05 9.35 6.42
CA PHE A 3 -24.32 8.44 7.52
C PHE A 3 -23.60 8.96 8.74
N ASN A 4 -24.27 9.85 9.45
CA ASN A 4 -23.69 10.54 10.60
C ASN A 4 -23.91 9.70 11.86
N SER A 5 -23.06 8.70 12.07
CA SER A 5 -23.13 7.85 13.24
C SER A 5 -21.79 7.76 13.94
N VAL A 6 -21.85 7.50 15.25
CA VAL A 6 -20.64 7.27 16.05
C VAL A 6 -19.86 6.09 15.49
N PHE A 7 -20.55 5.05 15.03
CA PHE A 7 -19.91 3.87 14.42
C PHE A 7 -19.04 4.27 13.23
N LEU A 8 -19.58 5.06 12.30
CA LEU A 8 -18.82 5.48 11.11
C LEU A 8 -17.63 6.38 11.48
N ASN A 9 -17.82 7.28 12.44
CA ASN A 9 -16.75 8.16 12.88
C ASN A 9 -15.63 7.40 13.57
N VAL A 10 -15.97 6.46 14.44
CA VAL A 10 -14.96 5.63 15.14
C VAL A 10 -14.22 4.74 14.13
N THR A 11 -14.95 4.10 13.23
CA THR A 11 -14.36 3.25 12.18
C THR A 11 -13.41 4.06 11.31
N SER A 12 -13.82 5.26 10.90
CA SER A 12 -12.97 6.14 10.11
C SER A 12 -11.67 6.47 10.84
N LEU A 13 -11.75 6.82 12.12
CA LEU A 13 -10.56 7.13 12.92
C LEU A 13 -9.63 5.92 13.05
N LEU A 14 -10.17 4.75 13.31
CA LEU A 14 -9.36 3.52 13.44
C LEU A 14 -8.67 3.19 12.12
N LEU A 15 -9.37 3.31 11.00
CA LEU A 15 -8.77 3.08 9.68
C LEU A 15 -7.66 4.08 9.39
N LEU A 16 -7.86 5.34 9.75
CA LEU A 16 -6.84 6.36 9.56
C LEU A 16 -5.58 6.03 10.36
N LEU A 17 -5.73 5.63 11.62
CA LEU A 17 -4.61 5.27 12.47
C LEU A 17 -3.86 4.04 11.92
N VAL A 18 -4.59 3.03 11.46
CA VAL A 18 -3.99 1.83 10.85
C VAL A 18 -3.23 2.21 9.59
N GLY A 19 -3.85 3.00 8.71
CA GLY A 19 -3.21 3.44 7.47
C GLY A 19 -1.93 4.22 7.72
N ILE A 20 -1.96 5.17 8.63
CA ILE A 20 -0.79 5.96 8.98
C ILE A 20 0.30 5.08 9.58
N SER A 21 -0.06 4.12 10.45
CA SER A 21 0.89 3.20 11.05
C SER A 21 1.60 2.35 10.01
N ILE A 22 0.85 1.82 9.04
CA ILE A 22 1.42 1.03 7.94
C ILE A 22 2.35 1.90 7.09
N LEU A 23 1.93 3.12 6.78
CA LEU A 23 2.74 4.04 5.97
C LEU A 23 4.06 4.36 6.66
N VAL A 24 4.03 4.70 7.95
CA VAL A 24 5.24 4.99 8.72
C VAL A 24 6.16 3.78 8.77
N SER A 25 5.60 2.59 8.99
CA SER A 25 6.35 1.34 9.01
C SER A 25 7.03 1.09 7.65
N ALA A 26 6.31 1.29 6.54
CA ALA A 26 6.85 1.08 5.21
C ALA A 26 7.99 2.05 4.89
N VAL A 27 7.80 3.34 5.17
CA VAL A 27 8.83 4.35 4.95
C VAL A 27 10.06 4.06 5.81
N SER A 28 9.85 3.69 7.07
CA SER A 28 10.93 3.33 7.98
C SER A 28 11.73 2.14 7.46
N SER A 29 11.06 1.13 6.90
CA SER A 29 11.72 -0.04 6.32
C SER A 29 12.61 0.34 5.14
N PHE A 30 12.14 1.22 4.26
CA PHE A 30 12.95 1.70 3.14
C PHE A 30 14.18 2.46 3.63
N LYS A 31 14.03 3.33 4.62
CA LYS A 31 15.15 4.08 5.19
C LYS A 31 16.18 3.17 5.85
N GLU A 32 15.69 2.17 6.58
CA GLU A 32 16.55 1.20 7.25
C GLU A 32 17.40 0.40 6.26
N TYR A 33 16.82 0.05 5.11
CA TYR A 33 17.52 -0.70 4.07
C TYR A 33 18.23 0.21 3.06
N LYS A 34 18.19 1.52 3.28
CA LYS A 34 18.85 2.52 2.43
C LYS A 34 18.48 2.37 0.95
N THR A 35 17.20 2.15 0.68
CA THR A 35 16.70 2.03 -0.68
C THR A 35 15.76 3.20 -0.99
N THR A 36 15.35 3.32 -2.27
CA THR A 36 14.46 4.41 -2.68
C THR A 36 13.02 4.16 -2.27
N ILE A 37 12.34 5.21 -1.82
CA ILE A 37 10.90 5.19 -1.55
C ILE A 37 10.08 5.76 -2.71
N ASN A 38 10.76 6.27 -3.75
CA ASN A 38 10.11 6.89 -4.90
C ASN A 38 9.76 5.83 -5.94
N PRO A 39 8.47 5.56 -6.21
CA PRO A 39 8.09 4.53 -7.18
C PRO A 39 8.53 4.83 -8.62
N ILE A 40 8.80 6.09 -8.96
CA ILE A 40 9.29 6.46 -10.28
C ILE A 40 10.76 6.05 -10.47
N LYS A 41 11.52 5.99 -9.37
CA LYS A 41 12.95 5.66 -9.39
C LYS A 41 13.22 4.28 -8.85
N ILE A 42 12.33 3.32 -9.07
CA ILE A 42 12.44 1.97 -8.53
C ILE A 42 13.74 1.27 -8.96
N GLU A 43 14.22 1.55 -10.16
CA GLU A 43 15.46 0.97 -10.69
C GLU A 43 16.70 1.41 -9.92
N ASN A 44 16.60 2.45 -9.08
CA ASN A 44 17.68 2.91 -8.22
C ASN A 44 17.66 2.22 -6.84
N ALA A 45 16.74 1.29 -6.63
CA ALA A 45 16.67 0.56 -5.37
C ALA A 45 17.93 -0.27 -5.15
N SER A 46 18.52 -0.17 -3.95
CA SER A 46 19.76 -0.84 -3.61
C SER A 46 19.53 -2.19 -2.94
N SER A 47 18.34 -2.41 -2.36
CA SER A 47 18.01 -3.66 -1.70
C SER A 47 16.51 -3.92 -1.74
N LEU A 48 16.13 -5.21 -1.70
CA LEU A 48 14.73 -5.61 -1.65
C LEU A 48 14.25 -5.60 -0.20
N VAL A 49 13.23 -4.80 0.09
CA VAL A 49 12.68 -4.69 1.43
C VAL A 49 11.58 -5.74 1.62
N THR A 50 11.76 -6.64 2.58
CA THR A 50 10.82 -7.73 2.87
C THR A 50 10.39 -7.80 4.33
N ALA A 51 10.90 -6.90 5.17
CA ALA A 51 10.64 -6.88 6.62
C ALA A 51 9.49 -5.96 7.01
N LYS A 52 9.04 -6.06 8.27
CA LYS A 52 7.98 -5.23 8.84
C LYS A 52 6.70 -5.33 8.01
N SER A 53 6.09 -4.21 7.61
CA SER A 53 4.86 -4.22 6.81
C SER A 53 5.02 -4.91 5.46
N PHE A 54 6.24 -4.98 4.91
CA PHE A 54 6.52 -5.70 3.68
C PHE A 54 6.50 -7.22 3.85
N SER A 55 6.44 -7.72 5.08
CA SER A 55 6.31 -9.16 5.32
C SER A 55 4.87 -9.66 5.10
N PHE A 56 3.86 -8.79 5.15
CA PHE A 56 2.47 -9.20 4.89
C PHE A 56 1.86 -8.60 3.63
N SER A 57 2.50 -7.59 3.05
CA SER A 57 2.07 -7.00 1.78
C SER A 57 3.30 -6.61 0.97
N ARG A 58 3.29 -6.88 -0.32
CA ARG A 58 4.37 -6.41 -1.20
C ARG A 58 4.28 -4.92 -1.48
N ASN A 59 3.13 -4.31 -1.22
CA ASN A 59 2.87 -2.90 -1.50
C ASN A 59 2.24 -2.20 -0.30
N PRO A 60 2.92 -2.19 0.87
CA PRO A 60 2.31 -1.63 2.08
C PRO A 60 2.04 -0.13 1.99
N MET A 61 2.82 0.63 1.20
CA MET A 61 2.53 2.05 1.01
C MET A 61 1.23 2.26 0.23
N TYR A 62 1.00 1.47 -0.82
CA TYR A 62 -0.26 1.54 -1.56
C TYR A 62 -1.42 1.01 -0.72
N LEU A 63 -1.18 -0.03 0.06
CA LEU A 63 -2.17 -0.54 1.00
C LEU A 63 -2.54 0.53 2.03
N ALA A 64 -1.55 1.25 2.56
CA ALA A 64 -1.78 2.35 3.48
C ALA A 64 -2.63 3.46 2.84
N MET A 65 -2.32 3.82 1.59
CA MET A 65 -3.11 4.80 0.85
C MET A 65 -4.55 4.34 0.67
N LEU A 66 -4.75 3.07 0.35
CA LEU A 66 -6.09 2.49 0.21
C LEU A 66 -6.87 2.57 1.52
N ILE A 67 -6.23 2.23 2.63
CA ILE A 67 -6.86 2.26 3.95
C ILE A 67 -7.22 3.69 4.36
N ILE A 68 -6.33 4.65 4.07
CA ILE A 68 -6.60 6.07 4.34
C ILE A 68 -7.77 6.57 3.49
N LEU A 69 -7.80 6.18 2.21
CA LEU A 69 -8.91 6.52 1.33
C LEU A 69 -10.22 5.91 1.83
N MET A 70 -10.16 4.69 2.33
CA MET A 70 -11.29 4.02 2.96
C MET A 70 -11.77 4.79 4.20
N SER A 71 -10.84 5.29 5.02
CA SER A 71 -11.16 6.14 6.17
C SER A 71 -11.93 7.38 5.75
N LEU A 72 -11.46 8.06 4.70
CA LEU A 72 -12.14 9.26 4.19
C LEU A 72 -13.51 8.93 3.64
N SER A 73 -13.67 7.77 3.02
CA SER A 73 -14.96 7.30 2.53
C SER A 73 -15.97 7.13 3.67
N PHE A 74 -15.56 6.48 4.75
CA PHE A 74 -16.41 6.28 5.92
C PHE A 74 -16.78 7.61 6.58
N LYS A 75 -15.87 8.57 6.56
CA LYS A 75 -16.09 9.87 7.20
C LYS A 75 -17.01 10.77 6.38
N PHE A 76 -16.80 10.84 5.07
CA PHE A 76 -17.42 11.86 4.23
C PHE A 76 -18.42 11.33 3.22
N ASN A 77 -18.16 10.19 2.57
CA ASN A 77 -19.04 9.69 1.52
C ASN A 77 -18.82 8.21 1.29
N ILE A 78 -19.55 7.38 2.02
CA ILE A 78 -19.39 5.93 1.94
C ILE A 78 -19.85 5.38 0.58
N ILE A 79 -20.85 6.00 -0.06
CA ILE A 79 -21.34 5.56 -1.37
C ILE A 79 -20.30 5.85 -2.45
N GLY A 80 -19.68 7.04 -2.42
CA GLY A 80 -18.60 7.39 -3.33
C GLY A 80 -17.42 6.44 -3.20
N GLY A 81 -17.14 6.00 -1.96
CA GLY A 81 -16.07 5.03 -1.71
C GLY A 81 -16.29 3.69 -2.37
N LEU A 82 -17.54 3.23 -2.46
CA LEU A 82 -17.87 1.97 -3.14
C LEU A 82 -17.43 1.96 -4.59
N PHE A 83 -17.34 3.13 -5.22
CA PHE A 83 -16.88 3.26 -6.61
C PHE A 83 -15.39 3.58 -6.69
N ILE A 84 -14.91 4.48 -5.85
CA ILE A 84 -13.52 4.96 -5.91
C ILE A 84 -12.52 3.91 -5.44
N LEU A 85 -12.84 3.14 -4.39
CA LEU A 85 -11.89 2.16 -3.84
C LEU A 85 -11.52 1.07 -4.84
N PRO A 86 -12.47 0.41 -5.52
CA PRO A 86 -12.12 -0.57 -6.56
C PRO A 86 -11.33 0.06 -7.72
N LEU A 87 -11.70 1.27 -8.14
CA LEU A 87 -10.99 1.97 -9.21
C LEU A 87 -9.55 2.28 -8.81
N PHE A 88 -9.33 2.68 -7.56
CA PHE A 88 -7.99 2.93 -7.04
C PHE A 88 -7.14 1.66 -7.10
N VAL A 89 -7.68 0.53 -6.63
CA VAL A 89 -6.96 -0.75 -6.65
C VAL A 89 -6.60 -1.15 -8.08
N LEU A 90 -7.56 -1.07 -9.00
CA LEU A 90 -7.32 -1.44 -10.40
C LEU A 90 -6.29 -0.52 -11.06
N PHE A 91 -6.42 0.79 -10.85
CA PHE A 91 -5.51 1.77 -11.44
C PHE A 91 -4.09 1.59 -10.92
N ILE A 92 -3.93 1.51 -9.61
CA ILE A 92 -2.60 1.36 -8.99
C ILE A 92 -1.97 0.03 -9.39
N THR A 93 -2.76 -1.04 -9.43
CA THR A 93 -2.24 -2.35 -9.82
C THR A 93 -1.70 -2.30 -11.24
N LYS A 94 -2.48 -1.77 -12.19
CA LYS A 94 -2.11 -1.76 -13.60
C LYS A 94 -0.97 -0.80 -13.92
N PHE A 95 -1.01 0.40 -13.37
CA PHE A 95 -0.09 1.47 -13.79
C PHE A 95 1.11 1.68 -12.86
N GLN A 96 1.07 1.18 -11.66
CA GLN A 96 2.18 1.30 -10.71
C GLN A 96 2.74 -0.06 -10.31
N ILE A 97 1.90 -0.94 -9.81
CA ILE A 97 2.38 -2.21 -9.21
C ILE A 97 2.96 -3.15 -10.27
N VAL A 98 2.24 -3.39 -11.36
CA VAL A 98 2.72 -4.31 -12.40
C VAL A 98 4.03 -3.84 -13.02
N PRO A 99 4.19 -2.57 -13.43
CA PRO A 99 5.49 -2.09 -13.91
C PRO A 99 6.59 -2.18 -12.87
N GLU A 100 6.29 -1.92 -11.59
CA GLU A 100 7.27 -2.03 -10.53
C GLU A 100 7.68 -3.49 -10.30
N GLU A 101 6.75 -4.44 -10.39
CA GLU A 101 7.05 -5.86 -10.26
C GLU A 101 8.00 -6.32 -11.37
N VAL A 102 7.78 -5.84 -12.59
CA VAL A 102 8.67 -6.15 -13.71
C VAL A 102 10.08 -5.63 -13.44
N ALA A 103 10.19 -4.39 -12.95
CA ALA A 103 11.47 -3.78 -12.61
C ALA A 103 12.16 -4.52 -11.46
N MET A 104 11.43 -4.87 -10.43
CA MET A 104 11.95 -5.59 -9.27
C MET A 104 12.47 -6.97 -9.65
N GLU A 105 11.76 -7.67 -10.53
CA GLU A 105 12.18 -8.98 -10.99
C GLU A 105 13.48 -8.89 -11.80
N LYS A 106 13.66 -7.84 -12.58
CA LYS A 106 14.91 -7.60 -13.30
C LYS A 106 16.09 -7.31 -12.37
N ILE A 107 15.84 -6.53 -11.31
CA ILE A 107 16.89 -6.09 -10.38
C ILE A 107 17.26 -7.19 -9.41
N PHE A 108 16.27 -7.82 -8.78
CA PHE A 108 16.48 -8.76 -7.66
C PHE A 108 16.32 -10.22 -8.04
N LYS A 109 15.82 -10.52 -9.23
CA LYS A 109 15.75 -11.89 -9.80
C LYS A 109 15.12 -12.90 -8.85
N ASP A 110 15.84 -13.96 -8.47
CA ASP A 110 15.31 -15.03 -7.64
C ASP A 110 14.88 -14.57 -6.27
N GLU A 111 15.52 -13.56 -5.72
CA GLU A 111 15.15 -12.99 -4.43
C GLU A 111 13.73 -12.44 -4.48
N PHE A 112 13.37 -11.74 -5.55
CA PHE A 112 12.01 -11.21 -5.72
C PHE A 112 11.01 -12.32 -5.99
N ILE A 113 11.38 -13.34 -6.75
CA ILE A 113 10.52 -14.49 -7.03
C ILE A 113 10.15 -15.21 -5.73
N LYS A 114 11.12 -15.42 -4.84
CA LYS A 114 10.87 -16.00 -3.52
C LYS A 114 9.94 -15.14 -2.68
N TYR A 115 10.14 -13.84 -2.71
CA TYR A 115 9.30 -12.88 -2.00
C TYR A 115 7.85 -12.94 -2.50
N LYS A 116 7.65 -12.98 -3.82
CA LYS A 116 6.31 -13.12 -4.42
C LYS A 116 5.61 -14.40 -3.97
N ALA A 117 6.35 -15.48 -3.78
CA ALA A 117 5.79 -16.76 -3.37
C ALA A 117 5.26 -16.75 -1.94
N THR A 118 5.80 -15.89 -1.08
CA THR A 118 5.44 -15.85 0.34
C THR A 118 4.58 -14.65 0.73
N THR A 119 4.54 -13.61 -0.07
CA THR A 119 3.86 -12.36 0.28
C THR A 119 3.00 -11.89 -0.89
N ARG A 120 1.73 -11.64 -0.62
CA ARG A 120 0.79 -11.24 -1.66
C ARG A 120 0.96 -9.77 -2.06
N ARG A 121 0.37 -9.41 -3.20
CA ARG A 121 0.48 -8.06 -3.78
C ARG A 121 -0.11 -7.00 -2.85
N TRP A 122 -1.31 -7.22 -2.34
CA TRP A 122 -1.99 -6.28 -1.47
C TRP A 122 -2.03 -6.75 -0.02
N ILE A 123 -2.58 -7.90 0.21
CA ILE A 123 -2.77 -8.39 1.59
C ILE A 123 -2.81 -9.92 1.63
#